data_c119e0155fcd68443c1b76df17410189
#
_entry.id   c119e0155fcd68443c1b76df17410189
#
_cell.length_a   1.000
_cell.length_b   1.000
_cell.length_c   1.000
_cell.angle_alpha   90.00
_cell.angle_beta   90.00
_cell.angle_gamma   90.00
#
_symmetry.space_group_name_H-M   'P 1'
#
loop_
_entity.id
_entity.type
_entity.pdbx_description
1 polymer ?
#
loop_
_entity_poly.entity_id
_entity_poly.type
_entity_poly.pdbx_seq_one_letter_code
_entity_poly.pdbx_strand_id
1 'polypeptide(L)'
;MGGRGIDLAIVGAGPAGCGLAAALRLQGWGGAITLLEIGRGPGGRAATRRSRQDPTLAINHGAPLFNIRGGPEPALLEPLRSGGWIEPFPGAIHSLDGEGQLGPAIDDGFSDGSLYQGRGGMEQLSRGLLALAQGSPGATELRSGCLVRHLQPEAEGWTLTGADGAPLLQCRWLVLSGTLLAHH
;
A
#
# COMPACT_ATOMS: atom_id res chain seq x y z
N MET A 1 7.58 4.23 -33.61
CA MET A 1 8.15 4.65 -32.33
C MET A 1 7.61 3.67 -31.28
N GLY A 2 8.37 2.65 -30.92
CA GLY A 2 7.96 1.67 -29.92
C GLY A 2 7.97 2.32 -28.54
N GLY A 3 6.78 2.64 -28.02
CA GLY A 3 6.63 3.01 -26.64
C GLY A 3 7.20 1.88 -25.78
N ARG A 4 8.12 2.17 -24.85
CA ARG A 4 8.56 1.19 -23.87
C ARG A 4 7.31 0.71 -23.15
N GLY A 5 6.95 -0.56 -23.39
CA GLY A 5 5.83 -1.19 -22.70
C GLY A 5 6.04 -1.13 -21.20
N ILE A 6 4.95 -1.21 -20.43
CA ILE A 6 5.04 -1.33 -18.97
C ILE A 6 5.57 -2.72 -18.65
N ASP A 7 6.67 -2.79 -17.88
CA ASP A 7 7.24 -4.07 -17.50
C ASP A 7 6.39 -4.75 -16.41
N LEU A 8 5.96 -3.98 -15.40
CA LEU A 8 5.18 -4.49 -14.28
C LEU A 8 3.95 -3.60 -14.02
N ALA A 9 2.78 -4.21 -14.04
CA ALA A 9 1.56 -3.61 -13.50
C ALA A 9 1.26 -4.18 -12.12
N ILE A 10 0.94 -3.31 -11.16
CA ILE A 10 0.50 -3.68 -9.81
C ILE A 10 -0.92 -3.14 -9.63
N VAL A 11 -1.91 -4.01 -9.47
CA VAL A 11 -3.30 -3.63 -9.21
C VAL A 11 -3.51 -3.49 -7.71
N GLY A 12 -3.73 -2.26 -7.27
CA GLY A 12 -3.85 -1.85 -5.87
C GLY A 12 -2.61 -1.11 -5.35
N ALA A 13 -2.82 0.10 -4.81
CA ALA A 13 -1.80 0.93 -4.19
C ALA A 13 -1.95 0.99 -2.65
N GLY A 14 -2.27 -0.13 -2.03
CA GLY A 14 -2.18 -0.32 -0.59
C GLY A 14 -0.73 -0.60 -0.14
N PRO A 15 -0.50 -0.86 1.16
CA PRO A 15 0.84 -1.15 1.69
C PRO A 15 1.56 -2.27 0.94
N ALA A 16 0.84 -3.32 0.53
CA ALA A 16 1.42 -4.45 -0.18
C ALA A 16 1.92 -4.05 -1.59
N GLY A 17 1.08 -3.36 -2.39
CA GLY A 17 1.46 -2.94 -3.74
C GLY A 17 2.56 -1.89 -3.74
N CYS A 18 2.44 -0.86 -2.89
CA CYS A 18 3.48 0.16 -2.74
C CYS A 18 4.78 -0.43 -2.15
N GLY A 19 4.65 -1.35 -1.19
CA GLY A 19 5.79 -2.06 -0.60
C GLY A 19 6.57 -2.91 -1.60
N LEU A 20 5.85 -3.63 -2.47
CA LEU A 20 6.49 -4.37 -3.55
C LEU A 20 7.26 -3.45 -4.50
N ALA A 21 6.64 -2.34 -4.94
CA ALA A 21 7.31 -1.37 -5.81
C ALA A 21 8.59 -0.81 -5.16
N ALA A 22 8.53 -0.41 -3.88
CA ALA A 22 9.67 0.08 -3.13
C ALA A 22 10.77 -1.00 -2.97
N ALA A 23 10.39 -2.23 -2.64
CA ALA A 23 11.33 -3.34 -2.48
C ALA A 23 12.05 -3.68 -3.78
N LEU A 24 11.35 -3.71 -4.92
CA LEU A 24 11.96 -3.93 -6.22
C LEU A 24 12.97 -2.82 -6.55
N ARG A 25 12.66 -1.57 -6.26
CA ARG A 25 13.58 -0.44 -6.46
C ARG A 25 14.78 -0.54 -5.54
N LEU A 26 14.60 -0.88 -4.28
CA LEU A 26 15.69 -1.08 -3.33
C LEU A 26 16.67 -2.17 -3.79
N GLN A 27 16.17 -3.19 -4.47
CA GLN A 27 16.96 -4.27 -5.06
C GLN A 27 17.53 -3.93 -6.44
N GLY A 28 17.37 -2.69 -6.93
CA GLY A 28 17.94 -2.24 -8.19
C GLY A 28 17.18 -2.65 -9.45
N TRP A 29 15.93 -3.16 -9.31
CA TRP A 29 15.14 -3.51 -10.49
C TRP A 29 14.76 -2.24 -11.29
N GLY A 30 15.21 -2.13 -12.54
CA GLY A 30 15.11 -0.93 -13.38
C GLY A 30 13.90 -0.86 -14.31
N GLY A 31 13.07 -1.91 -14.40
CA GLY A 31 11.89 -1.96 -15.29
C GLY A 31 10.83 -0.91 -14.93
N ALA A 32 9.96 -0.56 -15.87
CA ALA A 32 8.87 0.39 -15.64
C ALA A 32 7.75 -0.25 -14.79
N ILE A 33 7.38 0.40 -13.68
CA ILE A 33 6.30 -0.01 -12.77
C ILE A 33 5.13 0.94 -12.93
N THR A 34 3.91 0.40 -13.11
CA THR A 34 2.67 1.17 -13.00
C THR A 34 1.77 0.55 -11.92
N LEU A 35 1.42 1.34 -10.90
CA LEU A 35 0.40 0.97 -9.93
C LEU A 35 -0.95 1.51 -10.41
N LEU A 36 -1.98 0.66 -10.40
CA LEU A 36 -3.37 1.01 -10.76
C LEU A 36 -4.21 0.98 -9.49
N GLU A 37 -4.78 2.12 -9.11
CA GLU A 37 -5.54 2.27 -7.88
C GLU A 37 -6.95 2.80 -8.18
N ILE A 38 -7.98 2.10 -7.68
CA ILE A 38 -9.38 2.51 -7.85
C ILE A 38 -9.70 3.80 -7.07
N GLY A 39 -9.06 3.98 -5.93
CA GLY A 39 -9.21 5.16 -5.07
C GLY A 39 -8.52 6.40 -5.63
N ARG A 40 -8.64 7.50 -4.89
CA ARG A 40 -8.03 8.79 -5.24
C ARG A 40 -6.53 8.87 -4.95
N GLY A 41 -5.98 7.86 -4.28
CA GLY A 41 -4.56 7.80 -3.90
C GLY A 41 -4.23 6.52 -3.14
N PRO A 42 -2.95 6.34 -2.79
CA PRO A 42 -2.50 5.14 -2.10
C PRO A 42 -3.08 5.05 -0.69
N GLY A 43 -3.31 3.84 -0.21
CA GLY A 43 -3.85 3.61 1.14
C GLY A 43 -4.40 2.21 1.35
N GLY A 44 -5.34 1.76 0.52
CA GLY A 44 -5.98 0.45 0.69
C GLY A 44 -6.55 0.27 2.11
N ARG A 45 -6.24 -0.85 2.77
CA ARG A 45 -6.65 -1.13 4.17
C ARG A 45 -5.90 -0.30 5.22
N ALA A 46 -4.91 0.49 4.84
CA ALA A 46 -4.27 1.50 5.67
C ALA A 46 -4.74 2.92 5.33
N ALA A 47 -5.91 3.07 4.70
CA ALA A 47 -6.41 4.39 4.31
C ALA A 47 -6.93 5.17 5.53
N THR A 48 -6.74 6.49 5.47
CA THR A 48 -7.24 7.45 6.46
C THR A 48 -8.29 8.33 5.80
N ARG A 49 -9.43 8.48 6.44
CA ARG A 49 -10.47 9.44 6.03
C ARG A 49 -10.30 10.73 6.79
N ARG A 50 -10.34 11.84 6.07
CA ARG A 50 -10.34 13.19 6.64
C ARG A 50 -11.71 13.82 6.46
N SER A 51 -12.19 14.49 7.49
CA SER A 51 -13.44 15.27 7.41
C SER A 51 -13.27 16.40 6.40
N ARG A 52 -14.33 16.67 5.63
CA ARG A 52 -14.37 17.82 4.74
C ARG A 52 -14.72 19.12 5.50
N GLN A 53 -15.40 18.99 6.64
CA GLN A 53 -15.84 20.11 7.47
C GLN A 53 -14.76 20.51 8.48
N ASP A 54 -14.01 19.53 8.98
CA ASP A 54 -12.93 19.73 9.94
C ASP A 54 -11.68 18.96 9.47
N PRO A 55 -10.72 19.62 8.82
CA PRO A 55 -9.50 18.97 8.33
C PRO A 55 -8.61 18.37 9.43
N THR A 56 -8.81 18.77 10.70
CA THR A 56 -8.07 18.21 11.84
C THR A 56 -8.57 16.81 12.23
N LEU A 57 -9.81 16.50 11.87
CA LEU A 57 -10.41 15.20 12.13
C LEU A 57 -9.98 14.19 11.06
N ALA A 58 -9.11 13.27 11.46
CA ALA A 58 -8.63 12.17 10.65
C ALA A 58 -8.93 10.83 11.33
N ILE A 59 -9.49 9.87 10.60
CA ILE A 59 -9.88 8.56 11.11
C ILE A 59 -9.25 7.46 10.24
N ASN A 60 -8.45 6.61 10.86
CA ASN A 60 -7.97 5.38 10.25
C ASN A 60 -9.12 4.37 10.25
N HIS A 61 -9.74 4.13 9.09
CA HIS A 61 -10.90 3.25 9.01
C HIS A 61 -10.55 1.79 8.66
N GLY A 62 -9.29 1.47 8.59
CA GLY A 62 -8.74 0.13 8.43
C GLY A 62 -7.76 -0.18 9.56
N ALA A 63 -6.53 -0.56 9.23
CA ALA A 63 -5.49 -0.80 10.21
C ALA A 63 -5.10 0.50 10.93
N PRO A 64 -5.18 0.58 12.28
CA PRO A 64 -4.78 1.77 13.02
C PRO A 64 -3.25 1.87 13.22
N LEU A 65 -2.57 0.74 13.14
CA LEU A 65 -1.13 0.58 13.37
C LEU A 65 -0.64 -0.70 12.71
N PHE A 66 0.67 -0.93 12.72
CA PHE A 66 1.28 -2.20 12.33
C PHE A 66 2.41 -2.57 13.30
N ASN A 67 2.71 -3.86 13.37
CA ASN A 67 3.73 -4.41 14.24
C ASN A 67 4.89 -5.00 13.43
N ILE A 68 6.10 -4.69 13.82
CA ILE A 68 7.33 -5.33 13.33
C ILE A 68 7.85 -6.23 14.46
N ARG A 69 7.72 -7.55 14.27
CA ARG A 69 8.17 -8.55 15.24
C ARG A 69 8.89 -9.71 14.56
N GLY A 70 9.83 -10.27 15.27
CA GLY A 70 10.64 -11.41 14.80
C GLY A 70 11.53 -11.06 13.62
N GLY A 71 12.61 -11.77 13.46
CA GLY A 71 13.53 -11.59 12.34
C GLY A 71 14.31 -10.27 12.30
N PRO A 72 15.06 -10.03 11.24
CA PRO A 72 15.77 -8.78 11.04
C PRO A 72 14.79 -7.65 10.69
N GLU A 73 15.17 -6.43 11.05
CA GLU A 73 14.41 -5.22 10.71
C GLU A 73 14.22 -5.11 9.19
N PRO A 74 12.98 -4.88 8.70
CA PRO A 74 12.74 -4.72 7.27
C PRO A 74 13.51 -3.55 6.69
N ALA A 75 14.18 -3.77 5.56
CA ALA A 75 15.05 -2.76 4.93
C ALA A 75 14.34 -1.45 4.54
N LEU A 76 13.02 -1.46 4.37
CA LEU A 76 12.22 -0.26 4.08
C LEU A 76 11.82 0.51 5.36
N LEU A 77 12.04 -0.04 6.57
CA LEU A 77 11.55 0.58 7.80
C LEU A 77 12.32 1.87 8.11
N GLU A 78 13.64 1.83 8.07
CA GLU A 78 14.48 3.00 8.36
C GLU A 78 14.27 4.14 7.35
N PRO A 79 14.22 3.92 6.02
CA PRO A 79 13.85 4.96 5.06
C PRO A 79 12.48 5.59 5.32
N LEU A 80 11.50 4.81 5.78
CA LEU A 80 10.18 5.34 6.12
C LEU A 80 10.21 6.20 7.40
N ARG A 81 10.98 5.80 8.41
CA ARG A 81 11.15 6.54 9.66
C ARG A 81 11.89 7.85 9.42
N SER A 82 13.07 7.79 8.81
CA SER A 82 13.90 8.95 8.53
C SER A 82 13.24 9.93 7.57
N GLY A 83 12.42 9.43 6.62
CA GLY A 83 11.59 10.23 5.75
C GLY A 83 10.35 10.85 6.43
N GLY A 84 10.09 10.52 7.70
CA GLY A 84 8.98 11.07 8.47
C GLY A 84 7.59 10.55 8.06
N TRP A 85 7.54 9.40 7.36
CA TRP A 85 6.27 8.80 6.94
C TRP A 85 5.59 8.00 8.03
N ILE A 86 6.39 7.40 8.90
CA ILE A 86 5.92 6.59 10.03
C ILE A 86 6.60 7.04 11.31
N GLU A 87 6.01 6.69 12.44
CA GLU A 87 6.53 6.97 13.77
C GLU A 87 6.17 5.80 14.72
N PRO A 88 6.92 5.62 15.83
CA PRO A 88 6.52 4.67 16.85
C PRO A 88 5.10 4.97 17.37
N PHE A 89 4.30 3.93 17.56
CA PHE A 89 2.97 4.08 18.14
C PHE A 89 3.09 4.36 19.64
N PRO A 90 2.60 5.49 20.16
CA PRO A 90 2.83 5.90 21.54
C PRO A 90 1.84 5.29 22.54
N GLY A 91 0.79 4.60 22.04
CA GLY A 91 -0.31 4.09 22.84
C GLY A 91 -0.07 2.69 23.39
N ALA A 92 -0.82 2.33 24.44
CA ALA A 92 -0.98 0.95 24.87
C ALA A 92 -2.15 0.28 24.14
N ILE A 93 -2.05 -1.03 23.93
CA ILE A 93 -3.12 -1.85 23.38
C ILE A 93 -3.74 -2.65 24.51
N HIS A 94 -5.04 -2.51 24.69
CA HIS A 94 -5.80 -3.20 25.71
C HIS A 94 -6.82 -4.15 25.08
N SER A 95 -7.15 -5.21 25.79
CA SER A 95 -8.32 -6.03 25.45
C SER A 95 -9.60 -5.30 25.78
N LEU A 96 -10.64 -5.57 25.02
CA LEU A 96 -12.00 -5.17 25.32
C LEU A 96 -12.84 -6.46 25.35
N ASP A 97 -13.50 -6.72 26.47
CA ASP A 97 -14.40 -7.88 26.59
C ASP A 97 -15.75 -7.63 25.94
N GLY A 98 -16.61 -8.67 25.92
CA GLY A 98 -17.96 -8.57 25.34
C GLY A 98 -18.92 -7.65 26.12
N GLU A 99 -18.55 -7.22 27.32
CA GLU A 99 -19.32 -6.30 28.17
C GLU A 99 -18.78 -4.86 28.09
N GLY A 100 -17.75 -4.63 27.26
CA GLY A 100 -17.13 -3.31 27.08
C GLY A 100 -16.16 -2.91 28.20
N GLN A 101 -15.68 -3.86 29.01
CA GLN A 101 -14.69 -3.60 30.04
C GLN A 101 -13.29 -3.66 29.44
N LEU A 102 -12.44 -2.67 29.78
CA LEU A 102 -11.03 -2.67 29.41
C LEU A 102 -10.29 -3.65 30.31
N GLY A 103 -9.71 -4.66 29.69
CA GLY A 103 -8.78 -5.60 30.33
C GLY A 103 -7.34 -5.09 30.31
N PRO A 104 -6.42 -5.85 30.92
CA PRO A 104 -4.99 -5.59 30.80
C PRO A 104 -4.55 -5.61 29.33
N ALA A 105 -3.36 -5.06 29.04
CA ALA A 105 -2.73 -5.19 27.75
C ALA A 105 -2.66 -6.67 27.37
N ILE A 106 -3.09 -7.00 26.14
CA ILE A 106 -3.10 -8.38 25.68
C ILE A 106 -1.67 -8.84 25.49
N ASP A 107 -1.28 -9.86 26.23
CA ASP A 107 -0.02 -10.58 26.07
C ASP A 107 -0.20 -11.78 25.13
N ASP A 108 -0.77 -11.53 23.94
CA ASP A 108 -1.03 -12.54 22.90
C ASP A 108 0.02 -12.52 21.77
N GLY A 109 1.16 -11.86 22.02
CA GLY A 109 2.20 -11.64 21.02
C GLY A 109 1.86 -10.54 19.99
N PHE A 110 0.67 -9.89 20.07
CA PHE A 110 0.37 -8.75 19.22
C PHE A 110 1.15 -7.49 19.63
N SER A 111 1.38 -7.33 20.93
CA SER A 111 2.18 -6.25 21.51
C SER A 111 3.69 -6.53 21.51
N ASP A 112 4.11 -7.77 21.23
CA ASP A 112 5.53 -8.11 21.09
C ASP A 112 6.12 -7.45 19.84
N GLY A 113 7.27 -6.81 20.00
CA GLY A 113 7.97 -6.11 18.91
C GLY A 113 7.75 -4.60 18.94
N SER A 114 8.01 -3.96 17.82
CA SER A 114 7.90 -2.51 17.67
C SER A 114 6.63 -2.13 16.92
N LEU A 115 5.78 -1.36 17.59
CA LEU A 115 4.53 -0.86 17.02
C LEU A 115 4.76 0.49 16.34
N TYR A 116 4.21 0.64 15.15
CA TYR A 116 4.31 1.85 14.34
C TYR A 116 2.94 2.28 13.82
N GLN A 117 2.83 3.58 13.57
CA GLN A 117 1.70 4.20 12.86
C GLN A 117 2.20 5.12 11.76
N GLY A 118 1.33 5.46 10.81
CA GLY A 118 1.59 6.53 9.85
C GLY A 118 1.49 7.88 10.53
N ARG A 119 2.46 8.77 10.31
CA ARG A 119 2.49 10.11 10.92
C ARG A 119 1.32 10.96 10.42
N GLY A 120 0.36 11.22 11.30
CA GLY A 120 -0.86 11.96 10.99
C GLY A 120 -1.91 11.18 10.18
N GLY A 121 -1.74 9.85 10.02
CA GLY A 121 -2.69 8.92 9.40
C GLY A 121 -2.01 7.75 8.74
N MET A 122 -2.66 6.58 8.79
CA MET A 122 -2.08 5.33 8.30
C MET A 122 -1.80 5.32 6.78
N GLU A 123 -2.49 6.16 5.98
CA GLU A 123 -2.20 6.30 4.56
C GLU A 123 -0.76 6.75 4.28
N GLN A 124 -0.10 7.36 5.26
CA GLN A 124 1.29 7.79 5.12
C GLN A 124 2.27 6.61 4.94
N LEU A 125 1.94 5.43 5.46
CA LEU A 125 2.71 4.22 5.16
C LEU A 125 2.75 3.93 3.65
N SER A 126 1.58 3.88 3.01
CA SER A 126 1.51 3.62 1.56
C SER A 126 2.11 4.75 0.74
N ARG A 127 1.92 6.01 1.16
CA ARG A 127 2.51 7.19 0.51
C ARG A 127 4.04 7.18 0.60
N GLY A 128 4.59 6.86 1.78
CA GLY A 128 6.02 6.76 1.99
C GLY A 128 6.66 5.65 1.15
N LEU A 129 6.04 4.47 1.12
CA LEU A 129 6.48 3.37 0.28
C LEU A 129 6.48 3.75 -1.22
N LEU A 130 5.42 4.41 -1.69
CA LEU A 130 5.34 4.90 -3.06
C LEU A 130 6.42 5.96 -3.34
N ALA A 131 6.63 6.90 -2.42
CA ALA A 131 7.64 7.94 -2.56
C ALA A 131 9.06 7.34 -2.66
N LEU A 132 9.38 6.31 -1.86
CA LEU A 132 10.65 5.58 -1.95
C LEU A 132 10.81 4.92 -3.33
N ALA A 133 9.74 4.31 -3.87
CA ALA A 133 9.77 3.72 -5.20
C ALA A 133 9.98 4.77 -6.29
N GLN A 134 9.34 5.94 -6.19
CA GLN A 134 9.43 7.03 -7.16
C GLN A 134 10.75 7.81 -7.07
N GLY A 135 11.34 7.89 -5.89
CA GLY A 135 12.64 8.53 -5.67
C GLY A 135 13.85 7.68 -6.09
N SER A 136 13.63 6.42 -6.43
CA SER A 136 14.67 5.49 -6.86
C SER A 136 14.81 5.45 -8.39
N PRO A 137 15.95 5.02 -8.94
CA PRO A 137 16.11 4.85 -10.38
C PRO A 137 15.06 3.91 -11.00
N GLY A 138 14.55 4.27 -12.17
CA GLY A 138 13.51 3.56 -12.90
C GLY A 138 12.13 4.26 -12.79
N ALA A 139 11.32 4.11 -13.83
CA ALA A 139 10.00 4.76 -13.90
C ALA A 139 9.00 4.05 -12.98
N THR A 140 8.43 4.78 -12.01
CA THR A 140 7.33 4.31 -11.16
C THR A 140 6.18 5.30 -11.22
N GLU A 141 5.04 4.87 -11.76
CA GLU A 141 3.84 5.68 -11.95
C GLU A 141 2.70 5.16 -11.08
N LEU A 142 1.90 6.06 -10.51
CA LEU A 142 0.61 5.74 -9.91
C LEU A 142 -0.52 6.32 -10.79
N ARG A 143 -1.45 5.48 -11.21
CA ARG A 143 -2.71 5.87 -11.85
C ARG A 143 -3.85 5.67 -10.88
N SER A 144 -4.33 6.77 -10.31
CA SER A 144 -5.49 6.79 -9.40
C SER A 144 -6.80 6.91 -10.16
N GLY A 145 -7.92 6.52 -9.53
CA GLY A 145 -9.23 6.50 -10.17
C GLY A 145 -9.34 5.45 -11.28
N CYS A 146 -8.48 4.45 -11.26
CA CYS A 146 -8.34 3.45 -12.31
C CYS A 146 -8.89 2.10 -11.85
N LEU A 147 -10.13 1.80 -12.26
CA LEU A 147 -10.78 0.52 -11.96
C LEU A 147 -10.43 -0.53 -13.01
N VAL A 148 -9.58 -1.48 -12.64
CA VAL A 148 -9.33 -2.68 -13.46
C VAL A 148 -10.47 -3.67 -13.24
N ARG A 149 -11.09 -4.15 -14.31
CA ARG A 149 -12.18 -5.14 -14.27
C ARG A 149 -11.81 -6.48 -14.88
N HIS A 150 -11.10 -6.45 -16.00
CA HIS A 150 -10.77 -7.67 -16.72
C HIS A 150 -9.28 -7.76 -16.94
N LEU A 151 -8.77 -8.98 -16.86
CA LEU A 151 -7.38 -9.36 -17.07
C LEU A 151 -7.37 -10.38 -18.20
N GLN A 152 -6.72 -10.04 -19.30
CA GLN A 152 -6.59 -10.93 -20.45
C GLN A 152 -5.14 -11.34 -20.61
N PRO A 153 -4.83 -12.64 -20.52
CA PRO A 153 -3.49 -13.12 -20.83
C PRO A 153 -3.19 -12.98 -22.33
N GLU A 154 -1.99 -12.59 -22.62
CA GLU A 154 -1.42 -12.48 -23.96
C GLU A 154 -0.19 -13.39 -24.10
N ALA A 155 0.33 -13.56 -25.32
CA ALA A 155 1.50 -14.41 -25.55
C ALA A 155 2.73 -13.97 -24.73
N GLU A 156 2.90 -12.67 -24.50
CA GLU A 156 4.06 -12.09 -23.81
C GLU A 156 3.67 -11.19 -22.63
N GLY A 157 2.50 -11.42 -22.00
CA GLY A 157 2.10 -10.58 -20.88
C GLY A 157 0.59 -10.53 -20.65
N TRP A 158 0.09 -9.34 -20.34
CA TRP A 158 -1.29 -9.11 -19.93
C TRP A 158 -1.84 -7.82 -20.53
N THR A 159 -3.10 -7.86 -20.92
CA THR A 159 -3.92 -6.67 -21.22
C THR A 159 -4.92 -6.47 -20.07
N LEU A 160 -4.92 -5.27 -19.49
CA LEU A 160 -5.85 -4.86 -18.45
C LEU A 160 -6.89 -3.90 -19.01
N THR A 161 -8.17 -4.14 -18.71
CA THR A 161 -9.27 -3.32 -19.20
C THR A 161 -10.15 -2.81 -18.05
N GLY A 162 -10.80 -1.67 -18.29
CA GLY A 162 -11.76 -1.05 -17.39
C GLY A 162 -13.15 -1.71 -17.44
N ALA A 163 -14.11 -1.12 -16.73
CA ALA A 163 -15.50 -1.60 -16.71
C ALA A 163 -16.23 -1.41 -18.04
N ASP A 164 -15.82 -0.45 -18.82
CA ASP A 164 -16.33 -0.16 -20.17
C ASP A 164 -15.67 -1.00 -21.29
N GLY A 165 -14.77 -1.92 -20.90
CA GLY A 165 -13.98 -2.72 -21.82
C GLY A 165 -12.82 -1.96 -22.49
N ALA A 166 -12.62 -0.67 -22.16
CA ALA A 166 -11.52 0.08 -22.72
C ALA A 166 -10.18 -0.42 -22.17
N PRO A 167 -9.14 -0.55 -23.00
CA PRO A 167 -7.82 -0.96 -22.54
C PRO A 167 -7.20 0.13 -21.65
N LEU A 168 -6.77 -0.25 -20.46
CA LEU A 168 -6.10 0.62 -19.51
C LEU A 168 -4.58 0.59 -19.71
N LEU A 169 -4.01 -0.60 -19.82
CA LEU A 169 -2.60 -0.79 -20.13
C LEU A 169 -2.29 -2.24 -20.54
N GLN A 170 -1.13 -2.41 -21.16
CA GLN A 170 -0.48 -3.71 -21.37
C GLN A 170 0.81 -3.78 -20.58
N CYS A 171 1.12 -4.96 -20.02
CA CYS A 171 2.31 -5.19 -19.22
C CYS A 171 2.85 -6.60 -19.43
N ARG A 172 4.13 -6.77 -19.17
CA ARG A 172 4.77 -8.08 -19.18
C ARG A 172 4.44 -8.89 -17.92
N TRP A 173 4.52 -8.24 -16.75
CA TRP A 173 4.27 -8.86 -15.46
C TRP A 173 3.07 -8.20 -14.78
N LEU A 174 2.27 -9.00 -14.12
CA LEU A 174 1.09 -8.55 -13.40
C LEU A 174 1.11 -9.03 -11.96
N VAL A 175 0.86 -8.11 -11.02
CA VAL A 175 0.67 -8.41 -9.60
C VAL A 175 -0.68 -7.87 -9.13
N LEU A 176 -1.45 -8.71 -8.45
CA LEU A 176 -2.71 -8.36 -7.83
C LEU A 176 -2.50 -8.21 -6.32
N SER A 177 -2.45 -6.99 -5.81
CA SER A 177 -2.26 -6.70 -4.39
C SER A 177 -3.55 -6.24 -3.69
N GLY A 178 -4.63 -6.11 -4.43
CA GLY A 178 -5.95 -5.71 -3.96
C GLY A 178 -6.93 -6.87 -3.86
N THR A 179 -8.21 -6.55 -3.63
CA THR A 179 -9.32 -7.50 -3.52
C THR A 179 -10.03 -7.74 -4.86
N LEU A 180 -9.34 -7.54 -5.99
CA LEU A 180 -9.93 -7.64 -7.33
C LEU A 180 -10.65 -8.99 -7.56
N LEU A 181 -10.07 -10.07 -7.03
CA LEU A 181 -10.64 -11.42 -7.17
C LEU A 181 -11.87 -11.67 -6.26
N ALA A 182 -12.18 -10.76 -5.34
CA ALA A 182 -13.34 -10.87 -4.45
C ALA A 182 -14.61 -10.21 -5.02
N HIS A 183 -14.52 -9.57 -6.17
CA HIS A 183 -15.65 -8.90 -6.82
C HIS A 183 -16.02 -9.67 -8.10
N HIS A 184 -16.99 -10.55 -7.96
CA HIS A 184 -17.69 -11.20 -9.09
C HIS A 184 -18.70 -10.28 -9.72
#